data_ae0380162488cf1b7cea09eca30fbcf0
#
_entry.id   ae0380162488cf1b7cea09eca30fbcf0
#
_cell.length_a   1.000
_cell.length_b   1.000
_cell.length_c   1.000
_cell.angle_alpha   90.00
_cell.angle_beta   90.00
_cell.angle_gamma   90.00
#
_symmetry.space_group_name_H-M   'P 1'
#
loop_
_entity.id
_entity.type
_entity.pdbx_description
1 polymer ?
#
loop_
_entity_poly.entity_id
_entity_poly.type
_entity_poly.pdbx_seq_one_letter_code
_entity_poly.pdbx_strand_id
1 'polypeptide(L)'
;MSAEKYVKDIVSKIKCTGAKKKEIEKQLLSDISMRMKQGESLEQIMESMGTVQEIADAFSQDMPVTERKGWRKRKIGIIITAIVIGVFLLGAYVWWIIPKPLNITDVGSVTEEVVDTQVETVVTLLNENDFETLRGMATDEMQNVLTQEIIDKARDPISDDWGEMLMIGSTYAQGLRQKGRVFIITQTDVMYENVSVTYTITFDGDMRLAGVYMR
;
A
#
# COMPACT_ATOMS: atom_id res chain seq x y z
N MET A 1 -2.06 20.94 42.35
CA MET A 1 -1.10 20.42 41.33
C MET A 1 0.16 19.96 42.08
N SER A 2 0.85 18.86 41.72
CA SER A 2 2.10 18.51 42.42
C SER A 2 3.28 19.30 41.86
N ALA A 3 4.35 19.47 42.70
CA ALA A 3 5.59 20.14 42.28
C ALA A 3 6.23 19.50 41.02
N GLU A 4 6.24 18.14 41.01
CA GLU A 4 6.79 17.38 39.85
C GLU A 4 6.03 17.63 38.54
N LYS A 5 4.67 17.69 38.64
CA LYS A 5 3.83 17.96 37.48
C LYS A 5 4.08 19.39 36.95
N TYR A 6 4.13 20.36 37.86
CA TYR A 6 4.41 21.74 37.49
C TYR A 6 5.78 21.90 36.81
N VAL A 7 6.83 21.35 37.38
CA VAL A 7 8.18 21.38 36.80
C VAL A 7 8.25 20.63 35.48
N LYS A 8 7.59 19.48 35.36
CA LYS A 8 7.55 18.70 34.09
C LYS A 8 6.85 19.47 32.99
N ASP A 9 5.79 20.18 33.29
CA ASP A 9 5.07 21.02 32.35
C ASP A 9 5.94 22.19 31.86
N ILE A 10 6.69 22.85 32.75
CA ILE A 10 7.68 23.90 32.41
C ILE A 10 8.73 23.32 31.45
N VAL A 11 9.40 22.25 31.87
CA VAL A 11 10.51 21.64 31.11
C VAL A 11 10.06 21.11 29.75
N SER A 12 8.81 20.66 29.63
CA SER A 12 8.25 20.20 28.35
C SER A 12 8.27 21.30 27.28
N LYS A 13 7.99 22.55 27.68
CA LYS A 13 7.89 23.72 26.81
C LYS A 13 9.26 24.36 26.47
N ILE A 14 10.31 24.10 27.24
CA ILE A 14 11.65 24.63 26.98
C ILE A 14 12.28 23.98 25.74
N LYS A 15 12.81 24.79 24.83
CA LYS A 15 13.40 24.37 23.55
C LYS A 15 14.92 24.12 23.70
N CYS A 16 15.30 23.01 24.34
CA CYS A 16 16.70 22.62 24.55
C CYS A 16 16.91 21.09 24.40
N THR A 17 18.15 20.65 24.52
CA THR A 17 18.52 19.23 24.49
C THR A 17 17.93 18.46 25.68
N GLY A 18 17.74 17.13 25.54
CA GLY A 18 17.21 16.29 26.62
C GLY A 18 18.08 16.28 27.88
N ALA A 19 19.41 16.39 27.72
CA ALA A 19 20.34 16.49 28.84
C ALA A 19 20.11 17.78 29.63
N LYS A 20 19.96 18.92 28.94
CA LYS A 20 19.71 20.20 29.57
C LYS A 20 18.32 20.27 30.21
N LYS A 21 17.31 19.62 29.63
CA LYS A 21 15.98 19.48 30.25
C LYS A 21 16.05 18.79 31.61
N LYS A 22 16.78 17.69 31.73
CA LYS A 22 16.97 16.97 33.01
C LYS A 22 17.71 17.79 34.05
N GLU A 23 18.69 18.58 33.64
CA GLU A 23 19.42 19.50 34.51
C GLU A 23 18.49 20.57 35.10
N ILE A 24 17.71 21.25 34.22
CA ILE A 24 16.74 22.26 34.60
C ILE A 24 15.64 21.66 35.52
N GLU A 25 15.14 20.46 35.20
CA GLU A 25 14.15 19.73 36.02
C GLU A 25 14.67 19.51 37.43
N LYS A 26 15.89 18.99 37.54
CA LYS A 26 16.53 18.76 38.82
C LYS A 26 16.75 20.05 39.65
N GLN A 27 17.15 21.13 38.97
CA GLN A 27 17.37 22.44 39.58
C GLN A 27 16.04 23.00 40.12
N LEU A 28 14.99 23.05 39.30
CA LEU A 28 13.67 23.56 39.71
C LEU A 28 13.04 22.76 40.84
N LEU A 29 13.16 21.43 40.81
CA LEU A 29 12.69 20.57 41.90
C LEU A 29 13.47 20.82 43.21
N SER A 30 14.78 21.04 43.11
CA SER A 30 15.63 21.38 44.26
C SER A 30 15.22 22.71 44.88
N ASP A 31 15.01 23.74 44.03
CA ASP A 31 14.63 25.07 44.48
C ASP A 31 13.26 25.09 45.15
N ILE A 32 12.25 24.39 44.59
CA ILE A 32 10.93 24.24 45.18
C ILE A 32 11.03 23.49 46.54
N SER A 33 11.80 22.39 46.57
CA SER A 33 11.99 21.60 47.77
C SER A 33 12.67 22.41 48.89
N MET A 34 13.61 23.29 48.56
CA MET A 34 14.31 24.18 49.50
C MET A 34 13.35 25.20 50.09
N ARG A 35 12.53 25.85 49.25
CA ARG A 35 11.52 26.85 49.68
C ARG A 35 10.43 26.23 50.55
N MET A 36 9.98 25.00 50.19
CA MET A 36 9.02 24.25 51.03
C MET A 36 9.61 23.93 52.42
N LYS A 37 10.90 23.62 52.52
CA LYS A 37 11.60 23.41 53.83
C LYS A 37 11.70 24.69 54.64
N GLN A 38 11.66 25.86 54.02
CA GLN A 38 11.66 27.18 54.64
C GLN A 38 10.25 27.62 55.12
N GLY A 39 9.23 26.77 54.88
CA GLY A 39 7.85 27.00 55.33
C GLY A 39 6.92 27.61 54.30
N GLU A 40 7.35 27.79 53.06
CA GLU A 40 6.45 28.28 52.00
C GLU A 40 5.53 27.13 51.54
N SER A 41 4.27 27.46 51.28
CA SER A 41 3.35 26.48 50.68
C SER A 41 3.64 26.32 49.18
N LEU A 42 3.35 25.14 48.61
CA LEU A 42 3.56 24.89 47.18
C LEU A 42 2.78 25.88 46.31
N GLU A 43 1.59 26.31 46.74
CA GLU A 43 0.76 27.28 46.03
C GLU A 43 1.43 28.66 46.01
N GLN A 44 1.96 29.13 47.12
CA GLN A 44 2.70 30.39 47.21
C GLN A 44 3.95 30.38 46.34
N ILE A 45 4.66 29.25 46.33
CA ILE A 45 5.86 29.07 45.47
C ILE A 45 5.47 29.16 43.99
N MET A 46 4.43 28.44 43.58
CA MET A 46 3.99 28.46 42.19
C MET A 46 3.49 29.84 41.76
N GLU A 47 2.77 30.54 42.61
CA GLU A 47 2.30 31.92 42.34
C GLU A 47 3.47 32.89 42.20
N SER A 48 4.47 32.78 43.08
CA SER A 48 5.68 33.65 43.03
C SER A 48 6.61 33.35 41.87
N MET A 49 6.65 32.10 41.41
CA MET A 49 7.45 31.70 40.25
C MET A 49 6.82 32.12 38.90
N GLY A 50 5.51 32.23 38.84
CA GLY A 50 4.77 32.61 37.65
C GLY A 50 4.18 31.44 36.87
N THR A 51 3.64 31.70 35.71
CA THR A 51 3.02 30.69 34.85
C THR A 51 4.05 29.76 34.22
N VAL A 52 3.63 28.54 33.94
CA VAL A 52 4.45 27.54 33.17
C VAL A 52 5.03 28.12 31.88
N GLN A 53 4.29 29.01 31.22
CA GLN A 53 4.72 29.60 29.97
C GLN A 53 5.81 30.67 30.20
N GLU A 54 5.60 31.57 31.13
CA GLU A 54 6.55 32.64 31.47
C GLU A 54 7.91 32.09 31.89
N ILE A 55 7.92 31.08 32.76
CA ILE A 55 9.16 30.44 33.16
C ILE A 55 9.85 29.73 31.98
N ALA A 56 9.09 28.99 31.19
CA ALA A 56 9.65 28.31 30.02
C ALA A 56 10.22 29.29 28.99
N ASP A 57 9.59 30.44 28.81
CA ASP A 57 10.07 31.50 27.90
C ASP A 57 11.32 32.16 28.44
N ALA A 58 11.39 32.47 29.76
CA ALA A 58 12.58 33.02 30.41
C ALA A 58 13.79 32.07 30.22
N PHE A 59 13.64 30.80 30.57
CA PHE A 59 14.70 29.79 30.33
C PHE A 59 15.08 29.68 28.86
N SER A 60 14.10 29.81 27.96
CA SER A 60 14.35 29.73 26.51
C SER A 60 15.08 30.98 25.98
N GLN A 61 14.92 32.14 26.59
CA GLN A 61 15.62 33.39 26.22
C GLN A 61 17.08 33.36 26.68
N ASP A 62 17.35 32.90 27.88
CA ASP A 62 18.70 32.79 28.46
C ASP A 62 19.51 31.60 27.93
N MET A 63 18.91 30.74 27.11
CA MET A 63 19.55 29.54 26.60
C MET A 63 20.69 29.86 25.64
N PRO A 64 21.90 29.28 25.81
CA PRO A 64 23.01 29.44 24.89
C PRO A 64 22.65 29.06 23.46
N VAL A 65 23.18 29.81 22.48
CA VAL A 65 22.92 29.58 21.04
C VAL A 65 23.29 28.15 20.60
N THR A 66 24.29 27.56 21.24
CA THR A 66 24.74 26.17 20.99
C THR A 66 23.66 25.14 21.34
N GLU A 67 22.95 25.32 22.45
CA GLU A 67 21.86 24.43 22.88
C GLU A 67 20.63 24.52 21.95
N ARG A 68 20.26 25.74 21.54
CA ARG A 68 19.18 25.98 20.58
C ARG A 68 19.48 25.33 19.21
N LYS A 69 20.72 25.47 18.72
CA LYS A 69 21.18 24.86 17.48
C LYS A 69 21.19 23.33 17.56
N GLY A 70 21.61 22.75 18.69
CA GLY A 70 21.64 21.31 18.90
C GLY A 70 20.22 20.69 18.87
N TRP A 71 19.27 21.32 19.55
CA TRP A 71 17.88 20.88 19.55
C TRP A 71 17.25 20.94 18.13
N ARG A 72 17.48 22.05 17.42
CA ARG A 72 16.97 22.27 16.05
C ARG A 72 17.54 21.24 15.07
N LYS A 73 18.86 20.99 15.14
CA LYS A 73 19.52 19.96 14.30
C LYS A 73 18.94 18.56 14.56
N ARG A 74 18.70 18.20 15.83
CA ARG A 74 18.12 16.90 16.17
C ARG A 74 16.69 16.74 15.65
N LYS A 75 15.83 17.78 15.78
CA LYS A 75 14.48 17.76 15.20
C LYS A 75 14.50 17.62 13.69
N ILE A 76 15.34 18.40 13.00
CA ILE A 76 15.49 18.30 11.54
C ILE A 76 15.97 16.91 11.15
N GLY A 77 16.96 16.35 11.88
CA GLY A 77 17.42 14.97 11.64
C GLY A 77 16.31 13.93 11.73
N ILE A 78 15.48 13.99 12.78
CA ILE A 78 14.34 13.08 12.95
C ILE A 78 13.35 13.20 11.80
N ILE A 79 13.03 14.44 11.37
CA ILE A 79 12.09 14.68 10.26
C ILE A 79 12.67 14.11 8.95
N ILE A 80 13.95 14.36 8.67
CA ILE A 80 14.61 13.83 7.46
C ILE A 80 14.60 12.29 7.48
N THR A 81 14.93 11.67 8.62
CA THR A 81 14.92 10.22 8.76
C THR A 81 13.51 9.65 8.53
N ALA A 82 12.48 10.29 9.08
CA ALA A 82 11.09 9.88 8.86
C ALA A 82 10.66 9.97 7.39
N ILE A 83 11.09 11.03 6.69
CA ILE A 83 10.82 11.20 5.25
C ILE A 83 11.54 10.10 4.45
N VAL A 84 12.80 9.83 4.74
CA VAL A 84 13.57 8.77 4.06
C VAL A 84 12.92 7.41 4.24
N ILE A 85 12.51 7.07 5.46
CA ILE A 85 11.79 5.82 5.74
C ILE A 85 10.45 5.78 4.96
N GLY A 86 9.70 6.88 4.95
CA GLY A 86 8.45 6.98 4.20
C GLY A 86 8.63 6.74 2.71
N VAL A 87 9.64 7.37 2.10
CA VAL A 87 9.98 7.18 0.67
C VAL A 87 10.41 5.74 0.39
N PHE A 88 11.21 5.13 1.29
CA PHE A 88 11.63 3.74 1.14
C PHE A 88 10.45 2.76 1.21
N LEU A 89 9.54 2.94 2.16
CA LEU A 89 8.34 2.12 2.30
C LEU A 89 7.42 2.27 1.08
N LEU A 90 7.27 3.50 0.58
CA LEU A 90 6.48 3.77 -0.62
C LEU A 90 7.10 3.12 -1.86
N GLY A 91 8.42 3.19 -2.02
CA GLY A 91 9.15 2.51 -3.08
C GLY A 91 8.99 0.98 -3.03
N ALA A 92 9.10 0.39 -1.83
CA ALA A 92 8.89 -1.05 -1.62
C ALA A 92 7.44 -1.46 -1.93
N TYR A 93 6.46 -0.63 -1.55
CA TYR A 93 5.04 -0.86 -1.85
C TYR A 93 4.77 -0.80 -3.36
N VAL A 94 5.29 0.22 -4.05
CA VAL A 94 5.17 0.33 -5.52
C VAL A 94 5.84 -0.86 -6.20
N TRP A 95 7.05 -1.23 -5.78
CA TRP A 95 7.75 -2.41 -6.30
C TRP A 95 6.95 -3.71 -6.16
N TRP A 96 6.20 -3.86 -5.07
CA TRP A 96 5.36 -5.04 -4.82
C TRP A 96 4.10 -5.06 -5.70
N ILE A 97 3.56 -3.88 -6.08
CA ILE A 97 2.34 -3.77 -6.92
C ILE A 97 2.66 -3.93 -8.40
N ILE A 98 3.85 -3.50 -8.84
CA ILE A 98 4.21 -3.55 -10.28
C ILE A 98 4.17 -4.99 -10.78
N PRO A 99 3.42 -5.25 -11.87
CA PRO A 99 3.41 -6.55 -12.52
C PRO A 99 4.81 -6.91 -13.05
N LYS A 100 5.24 -8.15 -12.79
CA LYS A 100 6.55 -8.64 -13.26
C LYS A 100 6.32 -9.71 -14.31
N PRO A 101 6.85 -9.54 -15.54
CA PRO A 101 6.76 -10.58 -16.55
C PRO A 101 7.53 -11.82 -16.11
N LEU A 102 6.99 -12.98 -16.43
CA LEU A 102 7.58 -14.29 -16.21
C LEU A 102 7.54 -15.07 -17.52
N ASN A 103 8.51 -15.95 -17.73
CA ASN A 103 8.37 -16.94 -18.80
C ASN A 103 7.33 -17.98 -18.37
N ILE A 104 6.57 -18.53 -19.31
CA ILE A 104 5.56 -19.57 -19.04
C ILE A 104 6.21 -20.77 -18.39
N THR A 105 7.41 -21.15 -18.84
CA THR A 105 8.22 -22.26 -18.29
C THR A 105 8.59 -22.08 -16.80
N ASP A 106 8.55 -20.85 -16.28
CA ASP A 106 8.81 -20.54 -14.88
C ASP A 106 7.53 -20.63 -14.01
N VAL A 107 6.38 -20.93 -14.63
CA VAL A 107 5.08 -21.10 -13.99
C VAL A 107 4.79 -22.60 -13.74
N GLY A 108 5.56 -23.21 -12.86
CA GLY A 108 5.34 -24.59 -12.43
C GLY A 108 5.37 -25.61 -13.58
N SER A 109 4.32 -26.44 -13.70
CA SER A 109 4.17 -27.47 -14.74
C SER A 109 3.43 -27.00 -16.01
N VAL A 110 3.24 -25.68 -16.18
CA VAL A 110 2.50 -25.15 -17.33
C VAL A 110 3.40 -25.14 -18.56
N THR A 111 2.98 -25.83 -19.61
CA THR A 111 3.63 -25.86 -20.92
C THR A 111 2.79 -25.08 -21.93
N GLU A 112 3.40 -24.64 -23.03
CA GLU A 112 2.67 -23.95 -24.12
C GLU A 112 1.51 -24.82 -24.62
N GLU A 113 1.71 -26.14 -24.78
CA GLU A 113 0.67 -27.08 -25.21
C GLU A 113 -0.55 -27.12 -24.26
N VAL A 114 -0.32 -27.06 -22.93
CA VAL A 114 -1.40 -26.99 -21.93
C VAL A 114 -2.15 -25.67 -22.07
N VAL A 115 -1.45 -24.57 -22.29
CA VAL A 115 -2.06 -23.25 -22.48
C VAL A 115 -2.91 -23.22 -23.73
N ASP A 116 -2.39 -23.70 -24.87
CA ASP A 116 -3.09 -23.76 -26.15
C ASP A 116 -4.38 -24.58 -26.02
N THR A 117 -4.30 -25.78 -25.44
CA THR A 117 -5.47 -26.63 -25.20
C THR A 117 -6.53 -25.95 -24.33
N GLN A 118 -6.11 -25.25 -23.29
CA GLN A 118 -7.05 -24.52 -22.42
C GLN A 118 -7.69 -23.34 -23.13
N VAL A 119 -6.95 -22.60 -23.95
CA VAL A 119 -7.47 -21.49 -24.75
C VAL A 119 -8.50 -22.00 -25.75
N GLU A 120 -8.18 -23.06 -26.51
CA GLU A 120 -9.11 -23.68 -27.46
C GLU A 120 -10.40 -24.14 -26.76
N THR A 121 -10.25 -24.77 -25.58
CA THR A 121 -11.40 -25.21 -24.78
C THR A 121 -12.28 -24.03 -24.38
N VAL A 122 -11.70 -22.96 -23.85
CA VAL A 122 -12.44 -21.76 -23.42
C VAL A 122 -13.15 -21.10 -24.60
N VAL A 123 -12.47 -20.94 -25.75
CA VAL A 123 -13.04 -20.34 -26.95
C VAL A 123 -14.21 -21.17 -27.48
N THR A 124 -14.04 -22.50 -27.53
CA THR A 124 -15.10 -23.42 -27.97
C THR A 124 -16.32 -23.37 -27.07
N LEU A 125 -16.14 -23.45 -25.76
CA LEU A 125 -17.24 -23.36 -24.79
C LEU A 125 -17.96 -22.00 -24.83
N LEU A 126 -17.24 -20.90 -25.04
CA LEU A 126 -17.83 -19.58 -25.26
C LEU A 126 -18.65 -19.53 -26.55
N ASN A 127 -18.21 -20.18 -27.61
CA ASN A 127 -18.92 -20.25 -28.87
C ASN A 127 -20.19 -21.11 -28.78
N GLU A 128 -20.13 -22.19 -28.01
CA GLU A 128 -21.25 -23.08 -27.75
C GLU A 128 -22.22 -22.56 -26.68
N ASN A 129 -21.88 -21.45 -26.01
CA ASN A 129 -22.59 -20.87 -24.86
C ASN A 129 -22.73 -21.83 -23.68
N ASP A 130 -21.77 -22.75 -23.52
CA ASP A 130 -21.71 -23.67 -22.36
C ASP A 130 -21.09 -22.98 -21.13
N PHE A 131 -21.87 -22.10 -20.54
CA PHE A 131 -21.45 -21.36 -19.35
C PHE A 131 -21.40 -22.21 -18.08
N GLU A 132 -22.01 -23.38 -18.04
CA GLU A 132 -21.95 -24.27 -16.90
C GLU A 132 -20.54 -24.88 -16.79
N THR A 133 -20.03 -25.45 -17.88
CA THR A 133 -18.68 -25.99 -17.97
C THR A 133 -17.63 -24.90 -17.75
N LEU A 134 -17.79 -23.73 -18.36
CA LEU A 134 -16.88 -22.59 -18.18
C LEU A 134 -16.77 -22.15 -16.71
N ARG A 135 -17.88 -22.08 -15.98
CA ARG A 135 -17.87 -21.74 -14.55
C ARG A 135 -17.13 -22.80 -13.73
N GLY A 136 -17.25 -24.06 -14.10
CA GLY A 136 -16.52 -25.15 -13.45
C GLY A 136 -14.99 -25.02 -13.56
N MET A 137 -14.52 -24.37 -14.62
CA MET A 137 -13.08 -24.11 -14.89
C MET A 137 -12.61 -22.74 -14.39
N ALA A 138 -13.50 -21.90 -13.89
CA ALA A 138 -13.21 -20.52 -13.56
C ALA A 138 -12.86 -20.32 -12.08
N THR A 139 -12.18 -19.19 -11.79
CA THR A 139 -12.01 -18.72 -10.41
C THR A 139 -13.35 -18.29 -9.83
N ASP A 140 -13.45 -18.27 -8.49
CA ASP A 140 -14.69 -17.91 -7.79
C ASP A 140 -15.20 -16.51 -8.19
N GLU A 141 -14.26 -15.58 -8.42
CA GLU A 141 -14.61 -14.22 -8.90
C GLU A 141 -15.18 -14.25 -10.32
N MET A 142 -14.59 -15.09 -11.20
CA MET A 142 -15.02 -15.16 -12.60
C MET A 142 -16.34 -15.93 -12.78
N GLN A 143 -16.63 -16.92 -11.93
CA GLN A 143 -17.91 -17.66 -11.97
C GLN A 143 -19.13 -16.74 -11.93
N ASN A 144 -19.06 -15.65 -11.16
CA ASN A 144 -20.18 -14.72 -10.99
C ASN A 144 -20.42 -13.82 -12.21
N VAL A 145 -19.43 -13.67 -13.09
CA VAL A 145 -19.52 -12.79 -14.28
C VAL A 145 -19.69 -13.57 -15.60
N LEU A 146 -19.49 -14.90 -15.59
CA LEU A 146 -19.72 -15.76 -16.76
C LEU A 146 -21.21 -16.03 -16.94
N THR A 147 -21.92 -15.07 -17.53
CA THR A 147 -23.33 -15.18 -17.87
C THR A 147 -23.56 -14.82 -19.34
N GLN A 148 -24.61 -15.37 -19.95
CA GLN A 148 -25.00 -15.05 -21.32
C GLN A 148 -25.09 -13.54 -21.52
N GLU A 149 -25.78 -12.83 -20.63
CA GLU A 149 -25.99 -11.38 -20.74
C GLU A 149 -24.67 -10.58 -20.80
N ILE A 150 -23.67 -10.97 -19.99
CA ILE A 150 -22.37 -10.28 -19.97
C ILE A 150 -21.56 -10.58 -21.23
N ILE A 151 -21.62 -11.81 -21.70
CA ILE A 151 -20.92 -12.21 -22.93
C ILE A 151 -21.55 -11.57 -24.17
N ASP A 152 -22.88 -11.53 -24.26
CA ASP A 152 -23.60 -10.85 -25.34
C ASP A 152 -23.23 -9.36 -25.36
N LYS A 153 -23.26 -8.66 -24.23
CA LYS A 153 -22.80 -7.27 -24.12
C LYS A 153 -21.34 -7.05 -24.54
N ALA A 154 -20.48 -8.05 -24.39
CA ALA A 154 -19.10 -7.97 -24.84
C ALA A 154 -18.97 -8.24 -26.35
N ARG A 155 -19.89 -8.99 -26.95
CA ARG A 155 -19.94 -9.32 -28.38
C ARG A 155 -20.58 -8.21 -29.21
N ASP A 156 -21.68 -7.62 -28.74
CA ASP A 156 -22.48 -6.59 -29.45
C ASP A 156 -21.63 -5.45 -30.05
N PRO A 157 -20.63 -4.86 -29.37
CA PRO A 157 -19.84 -3.78 -29.92
C PRO A 157 -18.90 -4.19 -31.06
N ILE A 158 -18.65 -5.50 -31.22
CA ILE A 158 -17.71 -6.03 -32.22
C ILE A 158 -18.43 -6.26 -33.57
N SER A 159 -19.56 -6.98 -33.54
CA SER A 159 -20.43 -7.20 -34.67
C SER A 159 -21.75 -7.80 -34.24
N ASP A 160 -22.83 -7.43 -34.92
CA ASP A 160 -24.19 -7.98 -34.71
C ASP A 160 -24.30 -9.44 -35.17
N ASP A 161 -23.49 -9.85 -36.14
CA ASP A 161 -23.47 -11.21 -36.70
C ASP A 161 -22.02 -11.68 -36.88
N TRP A 162 -21.64 -12.69 -36.14
CA TRP A 162 -20.29 -13.28 -36.23
C TRP A 162 -20.21 -14.41 -37.24
N GLY A 163 -21.34 -15.07 -37.56
CA GLY A 163 -21.36 -16.30 -38.36
C GLY A 163 -20.77 -17.51 -37.61
N GLU A 164 -20.49 -18.57 -38.36
CA GLU A 164 -19.86 -19.77 -37.80
C GLU A 164 -18.37 -19.53 -37.50
N MET A 165 -17.87 -20.16 -36.40
CA MET A 165 -16.44 -20.15 -36.09
C MET A 165 -15.68 -21.03 -37.09
N LEU A 166 -14.72 -20.46 -37.81
CA LEU A 166 -13.98 -21.13 -38.86
C LEU A 166 -12.64 -21.69 -38.35
N MET A 167 -11.93 -20.90 -37.54
CA MET A 167 -10.57 -21.26 -37.11
C MET A 167 -10.16 -20.52 -35.85
N ILE A 168 -9.45 -21.20 -34.98
CA ILE A 168 -8.71 -20.63 -33.85
C ILE A 168 -7.24 -20.52 -34.31
N GLY A 169 -6.68 -19.32 -34.25
CA GLY A 169 -5.28 -19.03 -34.60
C GLY A 169 -4.31 -19.47 -33.51
N SER A 170 -3.03 -19.21 -33.77
CA SER A 170 -1.99 -19.49 -32.74
C SER A 170 -2.13 -18.61 -31.54
N THR A 171 -1.84 -19.18 -30.36
CA THR A 171 -1.89 -18.48 -29.09
C THR A 171 -0.52 -17.88 -28.75
N TYR A 172 -0.49 -16.60 -28.43
CA TYR A 172 0.63 -15.98 -27.74
C TYR A 172 0.33 -15.96 -26.25
N ALA A 173 1.28 -16.43 -25.44
CA ALA A 173 1.06 -16.51 -24.00
C ALA A 173 2.25 -15.93 -23.21
N GLN A 174 1.94 -15.23 -22.12
CA GLN A 174 2.93 -14.61 -21.24
C GLN A 174 2.55 -14.80 -19.78
N GLY A 175 3.51 -15.23 -18.97
CA GLY A 175 3.37 -15.27 -17.52
C GLY A 175 3.50 -13.88 -16.91
N LEU A 176 2.73 -13.62 -15.84
CA LEU A 176 2.73 -12.37 -15.09
C LEU A 176 2.65 -12.64 -13.59
N ARG A 177 3.54 -12.05 -12.80
CA ARG A 177 3.43 -12.07 -11.34
C ARG A 177 3.01 -10.71 -10.82
N GLN A 178 1.87 -10.66 -10.11
CA GLN A 178 1.37 -9.43 -9.49
C GLN A 178 0.84 -9.71 -8.10
N LYS A 179 1.24 -8.91 -7.11
CA LYS A 179 0.84 -9.07 -5.69
C LYS A 179 1.02 -10.48 -5.14
N GLY A 180 2.09 -11.16 -5.54
CA GLY A 180 2.38 -12.53 -5.12
C GLY A 180 1.60 -13.64 -5.83
N ARG A 181 0.61 -13.28 -6.66
CA ARG A 181 -0.14 -14.24 -7.50
C ARG A 181 0.49 -14.32 -8.89
N VAL A 182 0.37 -15.48 -9.50
CA VAL A 182 0.81 -15.71 -10.88
C VAL A 182 -0.42 -15.78 -11.77
N PHE A 183 -0.31 -15.16 -12.93
CA PHE A 183 -1.31 -15.18 -13.99
C PHE A 183 -0.64 -15.55 -15.30
N ILE A 184 -1.38 -16.17 -16.18
CA ILE A 184 -0.98 -16.43 -17.55
C ILE A 184 -1.96 -15.68 -18.44
N ILE A 185 -1.45 -14.71 -19.20
CA ILE A 185 -2.24 -13.90 -20.12
C ILE A 185 -1.99 -14.44 -21.51
N THR A 186 -3.05 -14.80 -22.21
CA THR A 186 -2.98 -15.31 -23.56
C THR A 186 -3.68 -14.39 -24.54
N GLN A 187 -3.24 -14.41 -25.77
CA GLN A 187 -3.87 -13.75 -26.90
C GLN A 187 -3.98 -14.72 -28.06
N THR A 188 -5.18 -14.86 -28.60
CA THR A 188 -5.43 -15.67 -29.81
C THR A 188 -6.44 -14.96 -30.71
N ASP A 189 -6.24 -15.05 -32.00
CA ASP A 189 -7.20 -14.55 -33.01
C ASP A 189 -8.11 -15.69 -33.43
N VAL A 190 -9.39 -15.46 -33.41
CA VAL A 190 -10.42 -16.42 -33.82
C VAL A 190 -11.14 -15.85 -35.03
N MET A 191 -11.16 -16.61 -36.10
CA MET A 191 -11.82 -16.23 -37.33
C MET A 191 -13.21 -16.84 -37.37
N TYR A 192 -14.21 -15.97 -37.55
CA TYR A 192 -15.59 -16.32 -37.82
C TYR A 192 -15.89 -15.98 -39.29
N GLU A 193 -17.05 -16.37 -39.81
CA GLU A 193 -17.42 -16.07 -41.18
C GLU A 193 -17.45 -14.58 -41.49
N ASN A 194 -17.96 -13.75 -40.56
CA ASN A 194 -18.21 -12.33 -40.78
C ASN A 194 -17.25 -11.41 -40.05
N VAL A 195 -16.46 -11.92 -39.09
CA VAL A 195 -15.57 -11.12 -38.27
C VAL A 195 -14.35 -11.90 -37.75
N SER A 196 -13.26 -11.22 -37.49
CA SER A 196 -12.11 -11.76 -36.78
C SER A 196 -12.01 -11.11 -35.41
N VAL A 197 -11.91 -11.92 -34.37
CA VAL A 197 -11.97 -11.49 -32.96
C VAL A 197 -10.69 -11.91 -32.25
N THR A 198 -10.03 -10.94 -31.61
CA THR A 198 -8.90 -11.23 -30.73
C THR A 198 -9.40 -11.48 -29.31
N TYR A 199 -9.22 -12.70 -28.83
CA TYR A 199 -9.47 -13.07 -27.45
C TYR A 199 -8.22 -12.83 -26.60
N THR A 200 -8.38 -12.15 -25.47
CA THR A 200 -7.39 -12.10 -24.41
C THR A 200 -7.95 -12.88 -23.23
N ILE A 201 -7.36 -14.04 -22.96
CA ILE A 201 -7.81 -14.94 -21.89
C ILE A 201 -6.73 -14.94 -20.79
N THR A 202 -7.16 -14.80 -19.55
CA THR A 202 -6.28 -14.82 -18.38
C THR A 202 -6.59 -16.04 -17.55
N PHE A 203 -5.56 -16.80 -17.21
CA PHE A 203 -5.62 -17.90 -16.27
C PHE A 203 -4.86 -17.54 -14.99
N ASP A 204 -5.26 -18.13 -13.86
CA ASP A 204 -4.46 -18.09 -12.64
C ASP A 204 -3.31 -19.12 -12.67
N GLY A 205 -2.50 -19.17 -11.61
CA GLY A 205 -1.37 -20.11 -11.52
C GLY A 205 -1.76 -21.60 -11.54
N ASP A 206 -3.04 -21.92 -11.29
CA ASP A 206 -3.61 -23.26 -11.33
C ASP A 206 -4.37 -23.53 -12.64
N MET A 207 -4.19 -22.68 -13.66
CA MET A 207 -4.87 -22.75 -14.98
C MET A 207 -6.39 -22.61 -14.90
N ARG A 208 -6.93 -21.97 -13.86
CA ARG A 208 -8.36 -21.63 -13.81
C ARG A 208 -8.61 -20.31 -14.53
N LEU A 209 -9.72 -20.23 -15.24
CA LEU A 209 -10.13 -19.04 -15.98
C LEU A 209 -10.37 -17.86 -15.03
N ALA A 210 -9.56 -16.82 -15.18
CA ALA A 210 -9.58 -15.62 -14.33
C ALA A 210 -10.05 -14.36 -15.08
N GLY A 211 -10.16 -14.39 -16.41
CA GLY A 211 -10.65 -13.27 -17.19
C GLY A 211 -10.77 -13.61 -18.68
N VAL A 212 -11.75 -13.01 -19.35
CA VAL A 212 -11.93 -13.04 -20.80
C VAL A 212 -12.22 -11.63 -21.29
N TYR A 213 -11.53 -11.25 -22.34
CA TYR A 213 -11.76 -10.00 -23.05
C TYR A 213 -11.74 -10.26 -24.57
N MET A 214 -12.65 -9.63 -25.30
CA MET A 214 -12.81 -9.75 -26.74
C MET A 214 -12.72 -8.39 -27.41
N ARG A 215 -12.07 -8.30 -28.55
CA ARG A 215 -11.98 -7.08 -29.36
C ARG A 215 -11.84 -7.39 -30.86
#